data_b4882b55736e45d2ef23dfb2ad42bf11
#
_entry.id   b4882b55736e45d2ef23dfb2ad42bf11
#
_cell.length_a   1.000
_cell.length_b   1.000
_cell.length_c   1.000
_cell.angle_alpha   90.00
_cell.angle_beta   90.00
_cell.angle_gamma   90.00
#
_symmetry.space_group_name_H-M   'P 1'
#
loop_
_entity.id
_entity.type
_entity.pdbx_description
1 polymer ?
#
loop_
_entity_poly.entity_id
_entity_poly.type
_entity_poly.pdbx_seq_one_letter_code
_entity_poly.pdbx_strand_id
1 'polypeptide(L)'
;MTAATDSSPDVPPPAGARAAAAPVGGSPLVTTDYLGYRLASHFQPIYSLTHHRAVGHEALLRATSIASGVPVPPLELFASVDGDDTRLSLDCASLLQHLAAYAGKDADEWLFLNVHPRSLASPVGPG
;
A
#
# COMPACT_ATOMS: atom_id res chain seq x y z
N MET A 1 47.99 30.64 -11.83
CA MET A 1 47.08 29.94 -10.92
C MET A 1 45.80 29.66 -11.68
N THR A 2 45.68 28.47 -12.23
CA THR A 2 44.51 28.00 -12.99
C THR A 2 43.70 27.11 -12.08
N ALA A 3 42.48 27.53 -11.75
CA ALA A 3 41.54 26.75 -11.01
C ALA A 3 40.98 25.63 -11.91
N ALA A 4 41.21 24.38 -11.52
CA ALA A 4 40.62 23.23 -12.16
C ALA A 4 39.14 23.17 -11.76
N THR A 5 38.25 23.35 -12.72
CA THR A 5 36.82 23.03 -12.58
C THR A 5 36.66 21.51 -12.58
N ASP A 6 36.36 20.96 -11.41
CA ASP A 6 35.95 19.58 -11.25
C ASP A 6 34.54 19.44 -11.79
N SER A 7 34.43 18.95 -13.01
CA SER A 7 33.18 18.55 -13.63
C SER A 7 33.00 17.06 -13.37
N SER A 8 32.49 16.70 -12.20
CA SER A 8 31.97 15.34 -11.98
C SER A 8 30.75 15.12 -12.88
N PRO A 9 30.71 14.03 -13.67
CA PRO A 9 29.57 13.73 -14.48
C PRO A 9 28.37 13.43 -13.57
N ASP A 10 27.29 14.15 -13.81
CA ASP A 10 25.98 13.90 -13.19
C ASP A 10 25.52 12.50 -13.61
N VAL A 11 25.68 11.54 -12.70
CA VAL A 11 25.21 10.17 -12.92
C VAL A 11 23.71 10.17 -12.66
N PRO A 12 22.86 9.92 -13.67
CA PRO A 12 21.44 9.82 -13.43
C PRO A 12 21.14 8.67 -12.46
N PRO A 13 20.16 8.81 -11.56
CA PRO A 13 19.79 7.74 -10.64
C PRO A 13 19.34 6.51 -11.43
N PRO A 14 19.59 5.29 -10.92
CA PRO A 14 19.23 4.08 -11.61
C PRO A 14 17.72 4.05 -11.91
N ALA A 15 17.38 3.70 -13.15
CA ALA A 15 16.01 3.49 -13.59
C ALA A 15 15.41 2.35 -12.75
N GLY A 16 14.61 2.68 -11.74
CA GLY A 16 14.05 1.71 -10.78
C GLY A 16 13.80 2.28 -9.39
N ALA A 17 14.31 3.47 -9.07
CA ALA A 17 13.86 4.18 -7.89
C ALA A 17 12.41 4.64 -8.13
N ARG A 18 11.44 3.80 -7.75
CA ARG A 18 10.04 4.22 -7.68
C ARG A 18 9.96 5.37 -6.68
N ALA A 19 9.78 6.58 -7.18
CA ALA A 19 9.39 7.69 -6.33
C ALA A 19 8.15 7.25 -5.54
N ALA A 20 8.22 7.32 -4.22
CA ALA A 20 7.05 7.13 -3.39
C ALA A 20 6.00 8.13 -3.89
N ALA A 21 4.90 7.62 -4.45
CA ALA A 21 3.84 8.49 -4.92
C ALA A 21 3.35 9.32 -3.73
N ALA A 22 3.35 10.63 -3.87
CA ALA A 22 2.81 11.51 -2.87
C ALA A 22 1.34 11.14 -2.59
N PRO A 23 0.84 11.26 -1.35
CA PRO A 23 -0.55 11.01 -1.05
C PRO A 23 -1.42 11.89 -1.94
N VAL A 24 -2.33 11.27 -2.68
CA VAL A 24 -3.24 11.96 -3.58
C VAL A 24 -4.24 12.76 -2.75
N GLY A 25 -4.12 14.09 -2.81
CA GLY A 25 -5.07 15.02 -2.19
C GLY A 25 -4.95 15.13 -0.67
N GLY A 26 -5.03 16.36 -0.16
CA GLY A 26 -4.84 16.75 1.24
C GLY A 26 -5.85 16.21 2.27
N SER A 27 -6.37 14.99 2.09
CA SER A 27 -7.13 14.28 3.10
C SER A 27 -6.19 13.70 4.15
N PRO A 28 -6.54 13.73 5.44
CA PRO A 28 -5.74 13.10 6.47
C PRO A 28 -5.52 11.63 6.13
N LEU A 29 -4.29 11.14 6.38
CA LEU A 29 -3.93 9.76 6.14
C LEU A 29 -4.78 8.85 7.03
N VAL A 30 -5.63 8.03 6.43
CA VAL A 30 -6.42 7.03 7.15
C VAL A 30 -5.52 5.84 7.48
N THR A 31 -5.39 5.54 8.77
CA THR A 31 -4.63 4.40 9.26
C THR A 31 -5.46 3.57 10.24
N THR A 32 -5.09 2.30 10.39
CA THR A 32 -5.69 1.37 11.34
C THR A 32 -4.59 0.72 12.17
N ASP A 33 -4.69 0.77 13.48
CA ASP A 33 -3.77 0.07 14.36
C ASP A 33 -4.29 -1.36 14.60
N TYR A 34 -3.44 -2.35 14.34
CA TYR A 34 -3.78 -3.77 14.44
C TYR A 34 -2.56 -4.59 14.89
N LEU A 35 -2.72 -5.33 15.98
CA LEU A 35 -1.67 -6.23 16.55
C LEU A 35 -0.27 -5.60 16.69
N GLY A 36 -0.21 -4.33 17.10
CA GLY A 36 1.05 -3.62 17.28
C GLY A 36 1.63 -3.02 16.00
N TYR A 37 0.89 -3.06 14.92
CA TYR A 37 1.25 -2.45 13.64
C TYR A 37 0.26 -1.36 13.26
N ARG A 38 0.78 -0.31 12.66
CA ARG A 38 -0.04 0.71 12.00
C ARG A 38 -0.15 0.37 10.53
N LEU A 39 -1.37 0.08 10.09
CA LEU A 39 -1.69 -0.26 8.72
C LEU A 39 -2.08 1.01 7.96
N ALA A 40 -1.57 1.15 6.75
CA ALA A 40 -1.91 2.21 5.82
C ALA A 40 -2.09 1.63 4.41
N SER A 41 -2.69 2.38 3.55
CA SER A 41 -2.91 1.99 2.15
C SER A 41 -2.08 2.86 1.22
N HIS A 42 -1.44 2.23 0.26
CA HIS A 42 -0.83 2.87 -0.89
C HIS A 42 -1.61 2.48 -2.14
N PHE A 43 -1.99 3.47 -2.96
CA PHE A 43 -2.77 3.22 -4.16
C PHE A 43 -1.89 3.41 -5.39
N GLN A 44 -1.71 2.33 -6.15
CA GLN A 44 -0.95 2.36 -7.39
C GLN A 44 -1.91 2.49 -8.57
N PRO A 45 -1.77 3.54 -9.42
CA PRO A 45 -2.61 3.71 -10.58
C PRO A 45 -2.46 2.56 -11.58
N ILE A 46 -3.57 2.13 -12.16
CA ILE A 46 -3.63 1.18 -13.26
C ILE A 46 -4.06 1.94 -14.51
N TYR A 47 -3.20 1.94 -15.52
CA TYR A 47 -3.43 2.63 -16.77
C TYR A 47 -3.99 1.71 -17.85
N SER A 48 -4.99 2.19 -18.56
CA SER A 48 -5.45 1.55 -19.80
C SER A 48 -4.65 2.08 -20.97
N LEU A 49 -3.99 1.19 -21.69
CA LEU A 49 -3.26 1.57 -22.91
C LEU A 49 -4.21 1.99 -24.03
N THR A 50 -5.40 1.39 -24.09
CA THR A 50 -6.43 1.72 -25.09
C THR A 50 -7.04 3.10 -24.86
N HIS A 51 -7.27 3.47 -23.59
CA HIS A 51 -7.94 4.71 -23.23
C HIS A 51 -6.97 5.83 -22.86
N HIS A 52 -5.67 5.56 -22.80
CA HIS A 52 -4.61 6.50 -22.42
C HIS A 52 -4.87 7.26 -21.10
N ARG A 53 -5.49 6.58 -20.12
CA ARG A 53 -5.82 7.15 -18.81
C ARG A 53 -5.77 6.11 -17.71
N ALA A 54 -5.70 6.57 -16.47
CA ALA A 54 -5.90 5.71 -15.32
C ALA A 54 -7.36 5.23 -15.29
N VAL A 55 -7.55 3.92 -15.09
CA VAL A 55 -8.87 3.28 -15.02
C VAL A 55 -9.18 2.79 -13.61
N GLY A 56 -8.21 2.76 -12.73
CA GLY A 56 -8.36 2.33 -11.35
C GLY A 56 -7.05 2.37 -10.59
N HIS A 57 -7.11 1.85 -9.37
CA HIS A 57 -5.97 1.76 -8.48
C HIS A 57 -5.89 0.37 -7.85
N GLU A 58 -4.69 -0.13 -7.69
CA GLU A 58 -4.41 -1.28 -6.83
C GLU A 58 -4.11 -0.79 -5.43
N ALA A 59 -4.80 -1.33 -4.43
CA ALA A 59 -4.52 -1.06 -3.03
C ALA A 59 -3.41 -1.98 -2.53
N LEU A 60 -2.35 -1.38 -2.01
CA LEU A 60 -1.18 -2.07 -1.48
C LEU A 60 -1.04 -1.75 0.01
N LEU A 61 -0.96 -2.80 0.83
CA LEU A 61 -0.77 -2.65 2.26
C LEU A 61 0.60 -2.08 2.58
N ARG A 62 0.63 -1.16 3.53
CA ARG A 62 1.83 -0.68 4.20
C ARG A 62 1.65 -0.87 5.70
N ALA A 63 2.67 -1.37 6.36
CA ALA A 63 2.65 -1.55 7.79
C ALA A 63 3.90 -0.94 8.42
N THR A 64 3.72 -0.38 9.60
CA THR A 64 4.81 0.16 10.42
C THR A 64 4.66 -0.39 11.83
N SER A 65 5.73 -0.89 12.41
CA SER A 65 5.74 -1.28 13.82
C SER A 65 5.49 -0.05 14.69
N ILE A 66 4.49 -0.10 15.55
CA ILE A 66 4.18 1.00 16.46
C ILE A 66 5.30 1.16 17.50
N ALA A 67 5.89 0.06 17.96
CA ALA A 67 6.94 0.08 18.97
C ALA A 67 8.25 0.70 18.46
N SER A 68 8.65 0.40 17.22
CA SER A 68 9.95 0.83 16.68
C SER A 68 9.86 1.94 15.63
N GLY A 69 8.69 2.16 15.04
CA GLY A 69 8.52 3.07 13.91
C GLY A 69 9.10 2.55 12.60
N VAL A 70 9.54 1.30 12.56
CA VAL A 70 10.18 0.70 11.39
C VAL A 70 9.12 0.12 10.44
N PRO A 71 9.18 0.43 9.14
CA PRO A 71 8.33 -0.21 8.13
C PRO A 71 8.54 -1.72 8.09
N VAL A 72 7.44 -2.45 7.96
CA VAL A 72 7.43 -3.92 7.85
C VAL A 72 6.81 -4.31 6.52
N PRO A 73 7.53 -5.03 5.64
CA PRO A 73 6.96 -5.50 4.39
C PRO A 73 5.73 -6.39 4.62
N PRO A 74 4.70 -6.34 3.79
CA PRO A 74 3.49 -7.14 3.96
C PRO A 74 3.76 -8.64 4.07
N LEU A 75 4.69 -9.16 3.29
CA LEU A 75 5.06 -10.57 3.35
C LEU A 75 5.60 -10.97 4.73
N GLU A 76 6.46 -10.15 5.32
CA GLU A 76 6.98 -10.37 6.67
C GLU A 76 5.88 -10.22 7.73
N LEU A 77 5.00 -9.24 7.57
CA LEU A 77 3.87 -9.03 8.46
C LEU A 77 2.98 -10.27 8.52
N PHE A 78 2.57 -10.81 7.38
CA PHE A 78 1.73 -12.01 7.32
C PHE A 78 2.47 -13.27 7.80
N ALA A 79 3.77 -13.35 7.59
CA ALA A 79 4.60 -14.46 8.11
C ALA A 79 4.80 -14.39 9.63
N SER A 80 4.71 -13.20 10.23
CA SER A 80 4.94 -13.00 11.68
C SER A 80 3.74 -13.35 12.54
N VAL A 81 2.54 -13.46 11.97
CA VAL A 81 1.34 -13.81 12.73
C VAL A 81 1.12 -15.31 12.76
N ASP A 82 0.85 -15.83 13.96
CA ASP A 82 0.61 -17.24 14.17
C ASP A 82 -0.88 -17.59 13.99
N GLY A 83 -1.10 -18.72 13.31
CA GLY A 83 -2.42 -19.29 13.11
C GLY A 83 -3.19 -18.70 11.93
N ASP A 84 -4.02 -19.57 11.36
CA ASP A 84 -4.83 -19.23 10.18
C ASP A 84 -5.90 -18.17 10.50
N ASP A 85 -6.50 -18.24 11.70
CA ASP A 85 -7.53 -17.28 12.11
C ASP A 85 -6.97 -15.86 12.27
N THR A 86 -5.75 -15.73 12.79
CA THR A 86 -5.08 -14.44 12.92
C THR A 86 -4.71 -13.87 11.56
N ARG A 87 -4.24 -14.72 10.64
CA ARG A 87 -3.95 -14.30 9.25
C ARG A 87 -5.21 -13.82 8.53
N LEU A 88 -6.30 -14.55 8.70
CA LEU A 88 -7.61 -14.17 8.16
C LEU A 88 -8.07 -12.83 8.73
N SER A 89 -7.95 -12.64 10.03
CA SER A 89 -8.29 -11.39 10.71
C SER A 89 -7.43 -10.23 10.22
N LEU A 90 -6.13 -10.43 10.02
CA LEU A 90 -5.22 -9.43 9.45
C LEU A 90 -5.61 -9.09 8.00
N ASP A 91 -5.95 -10.08 7.19
CA ASP A 91 -6.41 -9.86 5.82
C ASP A 91 -7.69 -9.02 5.79
N CYS A 92 -8.67 -9.35 6.63
CA CYS A 92 -9.89 -8.56 6.78
C CYS A 92 -9.62 -7.12 7.25
N ALA A 93 -8.73 -6.94 8.23
CA ALA A 93 -8.34 -5.61 8.70
C ALA A 93 -7.68 -4.79 7.59
N SER A 94 -6.85 -5.43 6.77
CA SER A 94 -6.21 -4.79 5.60
C SER A 94 -7.23 -4.36 4.55
N LEU A 95 -8.21 -5.20 4.24
CA LEU A 95 -9.27 -4.87 3.30
C LEU A 95 -10.14 -3.70 3.78
N LEU A 96 -10.53 -3.71 5.05
CA LEU A 96 -11.28 -2.61 5.66
C LEU A 96 -10.48 -1.30 5.66
N GLN A 97 -9.17 -1.38 5.94
CA GLN A 97 -8.25 -0.24 5.84
C GLN A 97 -8.24 0.34 4.42
N HIS A 98 -8.14 -0.52 3.40
CA HIS A 98 -8.14 -0.08 2.00
C HIS A 98 -9.46 0.60 1.62
N LEU A 99 -10.58 0.02 2.01
CA LEU A 99 -11.90 0.58 1.74
C LEU A 99 -12.10 1.93 2.44
N ALA A 100 -11.69 2.04 3.70
CA ALA A 100 -11.78 3.30 4.45
C ALA A 100 -10.91 4.40 3.85
N ALA A 101 -9.69 4.05 3.44
CA ALA A 101 -8.74 4.99 2.83
C ALA A 101 -9.15 5.41 1.41
N TYR A 102 -9.90 4.57 0.70
CA TYR A 102 -10.37 4.86 -0.66
C TYR A 102 -11.72 5.58 -0.69
N ALA A 103 -12.44 5.62 0.42
CA ALA A 103 -13.74 6.28 0.52
C ALA A 103 -13.68 7.75 0.09
N GLY A 104 -14.64 8.20 -0.70
CA GLY A 104 -14.72 9.57 -1.20
C GLY A 104 -13.87 9.88 -2.45
N LYS A 105 -13.20 8.89 -3.02
CA LYS A 105 -12.55 9.01 -4.32
C LYS A 105 -13.56 8.79 -5.45
N ASP A 106 -13.16 9.16 -6.68
CA ASP A 106 -14.05 9.11 -7.85
C ASP A 106 -14.73 7.74 -8.04
N ALA A 107 -16.06 7.77 -8.17
CA ALA A 107 -16.87 6.56 -8.34
C ALA A 107 -16.68 5.85 -9.69
N ASP A 108 -16.03 6.52 -10.63
CA ASP A 108 -15.80 6.00 -11.99
C ASP A 108 -14.50 5.18 -12.12
N GLU A 109 -13.75 5.03 -11.03
CA GLU A 109 -12.52 4.27 -11.00
C GLU A 109 -12.67 2.93 -10.28
N TRP A 110 -11.99 1.91 -10.80
CA TRP A 110 -11.93 0.60 -10.19
C TRP A 110 -10.94 0.56 -9.03
N LEU A 111 -11.32 -0.09 -7.96
CA LEU A 111 -10.41 -0.45 -6.87
C LEU A 111 -10.11 -1.94 -6.94
N PHE A 112 -8.83 -2.27 -7.07
CA PHE A 112 -8.34 -3.65 -7.07
C PHE A 112 -7.79 -3.98 -5.69
N LEU A 113 -8.31 -5.04 -5.10
CA LEU A 113 -7.93 -5.52 -3.78
C LEU A 113 -7.28 -6.91 -3.89
N ASN A 114 -6.14 -7.08 -3.24
CA ASN A 114 -5.53 -8.39 -3.06
C ASN A 114 -6.19 -9.09 -1.88
N VAL A 115 -6.84 -10.20 -2.12
CA VAL A 115 -7.60 -10.96 -1.13
C VAL A 115 -7.01 -12.36 -1.01
N HIS A 116 -6.75 -12.79 0.21
CA HIS A 116 -6.31 -14.16 0.45
C HIS A 116 -7.47 -15.14 0.10
N PRO A 117 -7.21 -16.25 -0.62
CA PRO A 117 -8.28 -17.18 -1.03
C PRO A 117 -9.15 -17.69 0.11
N ARG A 118 -8.58 -17.89 1.30
CA ARG A 118 -9.35 -18.30 2.50
C ARG A 118 -10.32 -17.24 2.99
N SER A 119 -10.03 -15.96 2.77
CA SER A 119 -10.95 -14.87 3.15
C SER A 119 -12.23 -14.89 2.33
N LEU A 120 -12.17 -15.41 1.10
CA LEU A 120 -13.33 -15.58 0.23
C LEU A 120 -14.13 -16.85 0.56
N ALA A 121 -13.48 -17.86 1.12
CA ALA A 121 -14.08 -19.15 1.43
C ALA A 121 -14.72 -19.20 2.82
N SER A 122 -14.40 -18.25 3.70
CA SER A 122 -15.01 -18.18 5.02
C SER A 122 -16.48 -17.80 4.90
N PRO A 123 -17.42 -18.66 5.31
CA PRO A 123 -18.81 -18.24 5.41
C PRO A 123 -18.86 -17.08 6.41
N VAL A 124 -19.35 -15.93 5.97
CA VAL A 124 -19.78 -14.88 6.89
C VAL A 124 -20.97 -15.45 7.65
N GLY A 125 -20.68 -16.25 8.67
CA GLY A 125 -21.71 -16.74 9.57
C GLY A 125 -22.29 -15.55 10.32
N PRO A 126 -23.61 -15.51 10.51
CA PRO A 126 -24.20 -14.61 11.48
C PRO A 126 -23.57 -14.93 12.84
N GLY A 127 -22.84 -13.94 13.38
CA GLY A 127 -22.28 -14.02 14.73
C GLY A 127 -23.40 -14.01 15.76
#